data_bfab666a17660b3447d60202f188c732
#
_entry.id   bfab666a17660b3447d60202f188c732
#
_cell.length_a   1.000
_cell.length_b   1.000
_cell.length_c   1.000
_cell.angle_alpha   90.00
_cell.angle_beta   90.00
_cell.angle_gamma   90.00
#
_symmetry.space_group_name_H-M   'P 1'
#
loop_
_entity.id
_entity.type
_entity.pdbx_description
1 polymer ?
#
loop_
_entity_poly.entity_id
_entity_poly.type
_entity_poly.pdbx_seq_one_letter_code
_entity_poly.pdbx_strand_id
1 'polypeptide(L)'
;MNGISVLNDSQFADNHTFVDHKSAHCRSNEMYKGIYLDKAKGVFNGKIMVRKDSQKIDAFQSNNNLLLSNDSSIDSKPQLEIYADDVKCSHGCTIGQLDEKALFYMRSRGIKESEAKAFLTYAFSSEMIENISTPRVKTFAKFLLAKKLKVDLDFEL
;
A
#
# COMPACT_ATOMS: atom_id res chain seq x y z
N MET A 1 3.61 -9.51 5.75
CA MET A 1 3.07 -8.34 6.49
C MET A 1 2.36 -7.43 5.51
N ASN A 2 1.20 -6.89 5.88
CA ASN A 2 0.44 -6.02 4.97
C ASN A 2 -0.08 -4.82 5.75
N GLY A 3 -0.05 -3.63 5.13
CA GLY A 3 -0.56 -2.40 5.72
C GLY A 3 -1.16 -1.45 4.69
N ILE A 4 -2.22 -0.75 5.08
CA ILE A 4 -2.81 0.32 4.28
C ILE A 4 -3.06 1.56 5.14
N SER A 5 -2.61 2.71 4.67
CA SER A 5 -2.83 4.01 5.30
C SER A 5 -3.64 4.90 4.36
N VAL A 6 -4.77 5.43 4.85
CA VAL A 6 -5.60 6.39 4.10
C VAL A 6 -5.75 7.65 4.95
N LEU A 7 -5.03 8.69 4.59
CA LEU A 7 -4.88 9.90 5.39
C LEU A 7 -5.42 11.13 4.65
N ASN A 8 -6.04 12.03 5.40
CA ASN A 8 -6.55 13.32 4.92
C ASN A 8 -6.21 14.44 5.90
N ASP A 9 -6.61 15.65 5.58
CA ASP A 9 -6.33 16.87 6.37
C ASP A 9 -4.81 17.03 6.61
N SER A 10 -4.37 17.11 7.85
CA SER A 10 -2.96 17.16 8.26
C SER A 10 -2.53 15.91 9.02
N GLN A 11 -3.18 14.77 8.76
CA GLN A 11 -2.84 13.51 9.42
C GLN A 11 -1.43 13.04 9.04
N PHE A 12 -0.80 12.38 9.97
CA PHE A 12 0.53 11.80 9.80
C PHE A 12 0.51 10.31 10.18
N ALA A 13 1.16 9.49 9.36
CA ALA A 13 1.42 8.08 9.70
C ALA A 13 2.87 7.74 9.41
N ASP A 14 3.49 7.02 10.33
CA ASP A 14 4.85 6.52 10.23
C ASP A 14 4.85 5.00 10.42
N ASN A 15 5.30 4.28 9.41
CA ASN A 15 5.35 2.82 9.39
C ASN A 15 6.81 2.37 9.32
N HIS A 16 7.29 1.76 10.39
CA HIS A 16 8.60 1.12 10.44
C HIS A 16 8.45 -0.39 10.51
N THR A 17 9.09 -1.10 9.60
CA THR A 17 9.06 -2.56 9.56
C THR A 17 10.48 -3.12 9.57
N PHE A 18 10.64 -4.28 10.18
CA PHE A 18 11.90 -5.00 10.20
C PHE A 18 11.67 -6.51 10.10
N VAL A 19 12.18 -7.10 9.03
CA VAL A 19 12.18 -8.55 8.80
C VAL A 19 13.61 -9.06 8.89
N ASP A 20 13.89 -9.96 9.84
CA ASP A 20 15.19 -10.56 10.06
C ASP A 20 15.16 -12.06 9.71
N HIS A 21 15.71 -12.43 8.58
CA HIS A 21 15.86 -13.81 8.16
C HIS A 21 17.09 -14.41 8.82
N LYS A 22 16.87 -15.25 9.86
CA LYS A 22 17.90 -15.90 10.67
C LYS A 22 18.14 -17.36 10.31
N SER A 23 17.25 -17.96 9.51
CA SER A 23 17.30 -19.36 9.09
C SER A 23 17.14 -19.45 7.58
N ALA A 24 17.75 -20.51 6.98
CA ALA A 24 17.62 -20.77 5.56
C ALA A 24 16.19 -21.20 5.16
N HIS A 25 15.88 -21.16 3.87
CA HIS A 25 14.62 -21.58 3.24
C HIS A 25 13.38 -20.83 3.75
N CYS A 26 13.52 -19.58 4.15
CA CYS A 26 12.39 -18.75 4.61
C CYS A 26 11.85 -17.86 3.49
N ARG A 27 10.56 -17.49 3.65
CA ARG A 27 9.90 -16.53 2.77
C ARG A 27 9.33 -15.36 3.55
N SER A 28 9.38 -14.18 2.97
CA SER A 28 8.63 -13.01 3.45
C SER A 28 8.03 -12.24 2.30
N ASN A 29 6.80 -11.78 2.50
CA ASN A 29 6.14 -10.85 1.60
C ASN A 29 5.61 -9.68 2.44
N GLU A 30 6.07 -8.49 2.08
CA GLU A 30 5.70 -7.25 2.72
C GLU A 30 5.08 -6.31 1.68
N MET A 31 3.83 -5.92 1.92
CA MET A 31 3.11 -5.01 1.04
C MET A 31 2.47 -3.89 1.85
N TYR A 32 2.88 -2.65 1.57
CA TYR A 32 2.30 -1.46 2.17
C TYR A 32 1.79 -0.53 1.09
N LYS A 33 0.59 0.00 1.29
CA LYS A 33 -0.01 1.02 0.42
C LYS A 33 -0.38 2.26 1.22
N GLY A 34 -0.12 3.43 0.62
CA GLY A 34 -0.47 4.72 1.19
C GLY A 34 -1.35 5.53 0.24
N ILE A 35 -2.32 6.23 0.79
CA ILE A 35 -3.19 7.17 0.07
C ILE A 35 -3.23 8.45 0.89
N TYR A 36 -2.78 9.54 0.30
CA TYR A 36 -2.57 10.80 0.99
C TYR A 36 -3.36 11.91 0.29
N LEU A 37 -4.28 12.54 1.03
CA LEU A 37 -5.11 13.65 0.58
C LEU A 37 -4.70 14.92 1.35
N ASP A 38 -5.12 16.06 0.86
CA ASP A 38 -4.94 17.38 1.47
C ASP A 38 -3.46 17.67 1.82
N LYS A 39 -3.13 17.83 3.10
CA LYS A 39 -1.76 18.06 3.62
C LYS A 39 -1.23 16.85 4.39
N ALA A 40 -1.83 15.66 4.16
CA ALA A 40 -1.43 14.47 4.86
C ALA A 40 0.01 14.05 4.52
N LYS A 41 0.69 13.51 5.50
CA LYS A 41 2.08 13.07 5.37
C LYS A 41 2.25 11.63 5.81
N GLY A 42 3.10 10.89 5.09
CA GLY A 42 3.46 9.53 5.43
C GLY A 42 4.96 9.33 5.53
N VAL A 43 5.35 8.33 6.28
CA VAL A 43 6.68 7.74 6.27
C VAL A 43 6.53 6.23 6.16
N PHE A 44 7.33 5.62 5.31
CA PHE A 44 7.53 4.18 5.27
C PHE A 44 9.03 3.89 5.32
N ASN A 45 9.45 3.16 6.33
CA ASN A 45 10.83 2.72 6.49
C ASN A 45 10.83 1.20 6.73
N GLY A 46 10.99 0.45 5.66
CA GLY A 46 10.97 -1.01 5.68
C GLY A 46 12.37 -1.58 5.48
N LYS A 47 12.80 -2.47 6.38
CA LYS A 47 14.10 -3.13 6.30
C LYS A 47 13.94 -4.63 6.29
N ILE A 48 14.54 -5.28 5.29
CA ILE A 48 14.72 -6.73 5.25
C ILE A 48 16.21 -7.00 5.42
N MET A 49 16.54 -7.82 6.44
CA MET A 49 17.90 -8.31 6.70
C MET A 49 17.96 -9.81 6.43
N VAL A 50 18.94 -10.24 5.65
CA VAL A 50 19.24 -11.65 5.40
C VAL A 50 20.63 -11.96 5.95
N ARG A 51 20.69 -12.81 6.98
CA ARG A 51 21.94 -13.20 7.64
C ARG A 51 22.80 -14.06 6.72
N LYS A 52 24.11 -14.07 6.93
CA LYS A 52 25.10 -14.78 6.09
C LYS A 52 24.76 -16.26 5.89
N ASP A 53 24.32 -16.94 6.94
CA ASP A 53 23.99 -18.35 6.90
C ASP A 53 22.55 -18.66 6.45
N SER A 54 21.75 -17.62 6.20
CA SER A 54 20.34 -17.74 5.79
C SER A 54 20.22 -17.82 4.27
N GLN A 55 20.59 -18.97 3.72
CA GLN A 55 20.53 -19.23 2.27
C GLN A 55 19.11 -19.62 1.81
N LYS A 56 18.82 -19.52 0.51
CA LYS A 56 17.52 -19.86 -0.11
C LYS A 56 16.35 -19.05 0.45
N ILE A 57 16.60 -17.79 0.71
CA ILE A 57 15.54 -16.84 1.09
C ILE A 57 14.81 -16.34 -0.16
N ASP A 58 13.48 -16.19 -0.04
CA ASP A 58 12.61 -15.57 -1.03
C ASP A 58 11.88 -14.42 -0.33
N ALA A 59 12.37 -13.19 -0.50
CA ALA A 59 11.85 -12.02 0.20
C ALA A 59 11.43 -10.93 -0.79
N PHE A 60 10.21 -10.42 -0.60
CA PHE A 60 9.67 -9.33 -1.39
C PHE A 60 9.12 -8.24 -0.48
N GLN A 61 9.45 -6.98 -0.80
CA GLN A 61 8.91 -5.80 -0.12
C GLN A 61 8.38 -4.81 -1.15
N SER A 62 7.16 -4.33 -0.96
CA SER A 62 6.60 -3.26 -1.80
C SER A 62 5.96 -2.16 -0.96
N ASN A 63 6.15 -0.91 -1.40
CA ASN A 63 5.47 0.25 -0.87
C ASN A 63 4.93 1.12 -2.01
N ASN A 64 3.63 1.09 -2.23
CA ASN A 64 2.97 1.79 -3.31
C ASN A 64 2.09 2.91 -2.76
N ASN A 65 2.25 4.12 -3.27
CA ASN A 65 1.63 5.30 -2.70
C ASN A 65 0.94 6.16 -3.78
N LEU A 66 -0.25 6.66 -3.43
CA LEU A 66 -0.99 7.65 -4.21
C LEU A 66 -1.02 8.99 -3.47
N LEU A 67 -0.56 10.04 -4.13
CA LEU A 67 -0.71 11.42 -3.69
C LEU A 67 -1.89 12.03 -4.44
N LEU A 68 -2.98 12.33 -3.73
CA LEU A 68 -4.22 12.85 -4.31
C LEU A 68 -4.33 14.37 -4.18
N SER A 69 -3.32 15.03 -3.62
CA SER A 69 -3.19 16.48 -3.55
C SER A 69 -1.72 16.90 -3.69
N ASN A 70 -1.48 18.14 -4.11
CA ASN A 70 -0.13 18.69 -4.29
C ASN A 70 0.59 18.93 -2.96
N ASP A 71 -0.15 19.10 -1.87
CA ASP A 71 0.39 19.39 -0.53
C ASP A 71 0.63 18.11 0.29
N SER A 72 0.21 16.95 -0.22
CA SER A 72 0.47 15.67 0.43
C SER A 72 1.85 15.14 0.09
N SER A 73 2.44 14.36 0.99
CA SER A 73 3.77 13.79 0.81
C SER A 73 3.95 12.44 1.48
N ILE A 74 4.92 11.68 0.98
CA ILE A 74 5.39 10.42 1.57
C ILE A 74 6.91 10.33 1.44
N ASP A 75 7.57 10.01 2.53
CA ASP A 75 8.97 9.60 2.55
C ASP A 75 9.03 8.08 2.62
N SER A 76 9.47 7.44 1.54
CA SER A 76 9.54 5.99 1.45
C SER A 76 10.98 5.52 1.34
N LYS A 77 11.39 4.65 2.28
CA LYS A 77 12.74 4.11 2.38
C LYS A 77 12.73 2.58 2.52
N PRO A 78 12.48 1.83 1.45
CA PRO A 78 12.67 0.38 1.46
C PRO A 78 14.18 0.06 1.45
N GLN A 79 14.61 -0.87 2.32
CA GLN A 79 16.00 -1.26 2.48
C GLN A 79 16.17 -2.78 2.46
N LEU A 80 17.22 -3.26 1.77
CA LEU A 80 17.66 -4.64 1.78
C LEU A 80 19.10 -4.70 2.27
N GLU A 81 19.34 -5.48 3.34
CA GLU A 81 20.69 -5.81 3.82
C GLU A 81 20.89 -7.31 3.68
N ILE A 82 21.61 -7.71 2.64
CA ILE A 82 21.74 -9.10 2.24
C ILE A 82 23.19 -9.53 2.40
N TYR A 83 23.44 -10.49 3.28
CA TYR A 83 24.75 -11.06 3.56
C TYR A 83 24.91 -12.51 3.07
N ALA A 84 23.85 -13.10 2.49
CA ALA A 84 23.84 -14.42 1.89
C ALA A 84 23.91 -14.32 0.35
N ASP A 85 24.44 -15.35 -0.31
CA ASP A 85 24.72 -15.34 -1.75
C ASP A 85 23.59 -15.96 -2.59
N ASP A 86 22.92 -17.00 -2.06
CA ASP A 86 21.89 -17.75 -2.78
C ASP A 86 20.49 -17.38 -2.27
N VAL A 87 20.00 -16.22 -2.72
CA VAL A 87 18.71 -15.68 -2.31
C VAL A 87 17.99 -15.00 -3.47
N LYS A 88 16.66 -14.85 -3.34
CA LYS A 88 15.81 -14.04 -4.20
C LYS A 88 15.20 -12.95 -3.35
N CYS A 89 15.80 -11.76 -3.39
CA CYS A 89 15.31 -10.63 -2.61
C CYS A 89 15.08 -9.44 -3.54
N SER A 90 13.92 -8.82 -3.41
CA SER A 90 13.59 -7.64 -4.19
C SER A 90 12.72 -6.67 -3.39
N HIS A 91 12.81 -5.40 -3.76
CA HIS A 91 11.90 -4.38 -3.27
C HIS A 91 11.37 -3.52 -4.43
N GLY A 92 10.21 -2.92 -4.23
CA GLY A 92 9.62 -1.94 -5.13
C GLY A 92 9.02 -0.78 -4.35
N CYS A 93 9.11 0.41 -4.92
CA CYS A 93 8.46 1.60 -4.38
C CYS A 93 7.88 2.42 -5.52
N THR A 94 6.64 2.85 -5.35
CA THR A 94 6.01 3.80 -6.27
C THR A 94 5.39 4.95 -5.48
N ILE A 95 5.57 6.16 -6.01
CA ILE A 95 4.89 7.36 -5.53
C ILE A 95 4.32 8.03 -6.77
N GLY A 96 3.01 8.10 -6.86
CA GLY A 96 2.35 8.59 -8.06
C GLY A 96 0.97 9.21 -7.79
N GLN A 97 0.29 9.54 -8.86
CA GLN A 97 -1.07 10.05 -8.87
C GLN A 97 -1.98 9.05 -9.59
N LEU A 98 -3.28 9.33 -9.61
CA LEU A 98 -4.23 8.53 -10.40
C LEU A 98 -3.93 8.68 -11.89
N ASP A 99 -4.14 7.59 -12.64
CA ASP A 99 -3.98 7.60 -14.09
C ASP A 99 -5.01 8.55 -14.74
N GLU A 100 -4.50 9.62 -15.34
CA GLU A 100 -5.32 10.63 -16.02
C GLU A 100 -6.12 10.04 -17.20
N LYS A 101 -5.59 9.02 -17.89
CA LYS A 101 -6.31 8.35 -18.98
C LYS A 101 -7.51 7.57 -18.45
N ALA A 102 -7.34 6.88 -17.34
CA ALA A 102 -8.43 6.18 -16.67
C ALA A 102 -9.50 7.15 -16.17
N LEU A 103 -9.09 8.27 -15.57
CA LEU A 103 -9.99 9.34 -15.15
C LEU A 103 -10.76 9.94 -16.35
N PHE A 104 -10.05 10.26 -17.42
CA PHE A 104 -10.65 10.78 -18.63
C PHE A 104 -11.67 9.79 -19.22
N TYR A 105 -11.33 8.51 -19.30
CA TYR A 105 -12.23 7.48 -19.81
C TYR A 105 -13.51 7.38 -18.98
N MET A 106 -13.42 7.35 -17.65
CA MET A 106 -14.59 7.30 -16.79
C MET A 106 -15.48 8.55 -16.95
N ARG A 107 -14.86 9.74 -17.01
CA ARG A 107 -15.58 10.99 -17.24
C ARG A 107 -16.28 11.04 -18.58
N SER A 108 -15.66 10.53 -19.64
CA SER A 108 -16.27 10.44 -20.98
C SER A 108 -17.50 9.52 -21.03
N ARG A 109 -17.65 8.65 -20.03
CA ARG A 109 -18.83 7.78 -19.83
C ARG A 109 -19.87 8.39 -18.88
N GLY A 110 -19.72 9.65 -18.51
CA GLY A 110 -20.69 10.38 -17.67
C GLY A 110 -20.49 10.23 -16.16
N ILE A 111 -19.41 9.56 -15.71
CA ILE A 111 -19.09 9.46 -14.29
C ILE A 111 -18.49 10.79 -13.83
N LYS A 112 -18.97 11.33 -12.73
CA LYS A 112 -18.45 12.58 -12.15
C LYS A 112 -16.98 12.37 -11.74
N GLU A 113 -16.18 13.43 -11.84
CA GLU A 113 -14.75 13.35 -11.52
C GLU A 113 -14.48 12.89 -10.10
N SER A 114 -15.25 13.35 -9.12
CA SER A 114 -15.13 12.92 -7.72
C SER A 114 -15.39 11.43 -7.54
N GLU A 115 -16.40 10.90 -8.21
CA GLU A 115 -16.75 9.49 -8.20
C GLU A 115 -15.67 8.66 -8.89
N ALA A 116 -15.19 9.10 -10.06
CA ALA A 116 -14.11 8.44 -10.78
C ALA A 116 -12.82 8.33 -9.95
N LYS A 117 -12.43 9.43 -9.29
CA LYS A 117 -11.29 9.45 -8.36
C LYS A 117 -11.49 8.47 -7.21
N ALA A 118 -12.67 8.46 -6.62
CA ALA A 118 -12.98 7.57 -5.51
C ALA A 118 -12.95 6.09 -5.93
N PHE A 119 -13.51 5.73 -7.09
CA PHE A 119 -13.45 4.38 -7.63
C PHE A 119 -12.03 3.92 -7.91
N LEU A 120 -11.21 4.75 -8.57
CA LEU A 120 -9.81 4.38 -8.86
C LEU A 120 -8.98 4.23 -7.58
N THR A 121 -9.21 5.09 -6.59
CA THR A 121 -8.56 5.00 -5.28
C THR A 121 -8.99 3.74 -4.53
N TYR A 122 -10.29 3.41 -4.59
CA TYR A 122 -10.81 2.18 -4.01
C TYR A 122 -10.19 0.96 -4.69
N ALA A 123 -10.13 0.92 -6.03
CA ALA A 123 -9.51 -0.17 -6.78
C ALA A 123 -8.04 -0.37 -6.41
N PHE A 124 -7.27 0.71 -6.26
CA PHE A 124 -5.89 0.65 -5.79
C PHE A 124 -5.77 0.02 -4.39
N SER A 125 -6.73 0.30 -3.52
CA SER A 125 -6.75 -0.19 -2.13
C SER A 125 -7.23 -1.62 -2.02
N SER A 126 -8.15 -2.04 -2.90
CA SER A 126 -8.86 -3.32 -2.80
C SER A 126 -7.93 -4.52 -2.83
N GLU A 127 -6.84 -4.46 -3.60
CA GLU A 127 -5.83 -5.52 -3.63
C GLU A 127 -5.31 -5.89 -2.23
N MET A 128 -5.07 -4.89 -1.38
CA MET A 128 -4.61 -5.12 0.00
C MET A 128 -5.69 -5.75 0.86
N ILE A 129 -6.92 -5.28 0.70
CA ILE A 129 -8.05 -5.74 1.50
C ILE A 129 -8.42 -7.17 1.13
N GLU A 130 -8.32 -7.52 -0.17
CA GLU A 130 -8.61 -8.89 -0.63
C GLU A 130 -7.66 -9.93 -0.01
N ASN A 131 -6.44 -9.54 0.36
CA ASN A 131 -5.47 -10.39 1.03
C ASN A 131 -5.79 -10.66 2.52
N ILE A 132 -6.80 -10.00 3.09
CA ILE A 132 -7.23 -10.26 4.48
C ILE A 132 -7.97 -11.61 4.53
N SER A 133 -7.43 -12.55 5.30
CA SER A 133 -7.97 -13.91 5.42
C SER A 133 -9.23 -14.00 6.27
N THR A 134 -9.41 -13.09 7.25
CA THR A 134 -10.55 -13.09 8.17
C THR A 134 -11.73 -12.31 7.57
N PRO A 135 -12.86 -12.96 7.21
CA PRO A 135 -13.96 -12.31 6.49
C PRO A 135 -14.51 -11.07 7.19
N ARG A 136 -14.74 -11.12 8.49
CA ARG A 136 -15.25 -9.99 9.27
C ARG A 136 -14.30 -8.77 9.23
N VAL A 137 -12.99 -9.01 9.32
CA VAL A 137 -11.98 -7.94 9.23
C VAL A 137 -11.95 -7.36 7.82
N LYS A 138 -12.05 -8.22 6.81
CA LYS A 138 -12.12 -7.79 5.40
C LYS A 138 -13.33 -6.88 5.15
N THR A 139 -14.53 -7.30 5.57
CA THR A 139 -15.76 -6.49 5.43
C THR A 139 -15.63 -5.16 6.16
N PHE A 140 -15.13 -5.18 7.40
CA PHE A 140 -14.91 -3.96 8.17
C PHE A 140 -13.91 -3.01 7.51
N ALA A 141 -12.80 -3.53 6.96
CA ALA A 141 -11.82 -2.73 6.25
C ALA A 141 -12.42 -2.10 4.97
N LYS A 142 -13.21 -2.85 4.20
CA LYS A 142 -13.95 -2.33 3.04
C LYS A 142 -14.89 -1.19 3.44
N PHE A 143 -15.66 -1.38 4.51
CA PHE A 143 -16.57 -0.36 5.03
C PHE A 143 -15.82 0.92 5.43
N LEU A 144 -14.72 0.80 6.19
CA LEU A 144 -13.93 1.96 6.60
C LEU A 144 -13.33 2.70 5.40
N LEU A 145 -12.83 1.97 4.41
CA LEU A 145 -12.28 2.56 3.19
C LEU A 145 -13.37 3.30 2.40
N ALA A 146 -14.51 2.68 2.16
CA ALA A 146 -15.63 3.29 1.44
C ALA A 146 -16.11 4.58 2.15
N LYS A 147 -16.26 4.52 3.47
CA LYS A 147 -16.62 5.68 4.29
C LYS A 147 -15.59 6.81 4.17
N LYS A 148 -14.30 6.48 4.20
CA LYS A 148 -13.20 7.46 4.09
C LYS A 148 -13.18 8.13 2.71
N LEU A 149 -13.41 7.36 1.65
CA LEU A 149 -13.43 7.84 0.26
C LEU A 149 -14.78 8.42 -0.17
N LYS A 150 -15.79 8.37 0.69
CA LYS A 150 -17.17 8.81 0.40
C LYS A 150 -17.76 8.12 -0.84
N VAL A 151 -17.43 6.82 -1.00
CA VAL A 151 -17.99 5.96 -2.04
C VAL A 151 -19.18 5.23 -1.47
N ASP A 152 -20.30 5.32 -2.17
CA ASP A 152 -21.49 4.53 -1.85
C ASP A 152 -21.29 3.14 -2.49
N LEU A 153 -20.91 2.18 -1.69
CA LEU A 153 -20.80 0.79 -2.08
C LEU A 153 -21.81 0.03 -1.22
N ASP A 154 -22.78 -0.60 -1.85
CA ASP A 154 -23.73 -1.49 -1.18
C ASP A 154 -22.97 -2.67 -0.55
N PHE A 155 -22.53 -2.48 0.68
CA PHE A 155 -21.99 -3.59 1.49
C PHE A 155 -23.10 -4.13 2.38
N GLU A 156 -23.52 -5.35 2.12
CA GLU A 156 -24.20 -6.14 3.15
C GLU A 156 -23.17 -6.46 4.27
N LEU A 157 -23.42 -5.93 5.46
CA LEU A 157 -22.64 -6.16 6.68
C LEU A 157 -22.95 -7.51 7.33
#